data_1b5df36a307e6e333eda044c2b634a94
#
_entry.id   1b5df36a307e6e333eda044c2b634a94
#
_cell.length_a   1.000
_cell.length_b   1.000
_cell.length_c   1.000
_cell.angle_alpha   90.00
_cell.angle_beta   90.00
_cell.angle_gamma   90.00
#
_symmetry.space_group_name_H-M   'P 1'
#
loop_
_entity.id
_entity.type
_entity.pdbx_description
1 polymer ?
#
loop_
_entity_poly.entity_id
_entity_poly.type
_entity_poly.pdbx_seq_one_letter_code
_entity_poly.pdbx_strand_id
1 'polypeptide(L)'
;MFIGSTPLGQSFKQFDPVTPMLNSNLVDVLQLQSDSSVGLISHGLLQRGREAFESHIAQPSAAKLYIADAADDNDLERIAEYTKDWPLSTGADALPIFLARAWQAENQVEIKREPKSLLPASPGFEAFIAGSCASATLRQIEEFEVRHPVFKIDLLAAEKDPDYVSNILRWAKREPVSYTH
;
A
#
# COMPACT_ATOMS: atom_id res chain seq x y z
N MET A 1 12.81 -6.31 5.60
CA MET A 1 12.17 -5.91 4.33
C MET A 1 13.21 -5.39 3.36
N PHE A 2 13.02 -5.61 2.04
CA PHE A 2 13.94 -5.22 0.98
C PHE A 2 13.18 -4.48 -0.13
N ILE A 3 13.92 -3.64 -0.87
CA ILE A 3 13.48 -3.08 -2.16
C ILE A 3 14.48 -3.62 -3.21
N GLY A 4 14.03 -4.55 -4.03
CA GLY A 4 14.95 -5.37 -4.83
C GLY A 4 15.91 -6.14 -3.93
N SER A 5 17.21 -5.95 -4.08
CA SER A 5 18.25 -6.55 -3.24
C SER A 5 18.74 -5.66 -2.09
N THR A 6 18.19 -4.44 -1.96
CA THR A 6 18.64 -3.45 -0.97
C THR A 6 17.76 -3.50 0.28
N PRO A 7 18.32 -3.65 1.50
CA PRO A 7 17.57 -3.54 2.73
C PRO A 7 16.83 -2.19 2.82
N LEU A 8 15.61 -2.18 3.36
CA LEU A 8 14.74 -0.99 3.40
C LEU A 8 15.44 0.23 4.00
N GLY A 9 16.13 0.06 5.14
CA GLY A 9 16.85 1.14 5.83
C GLY A 9 18.13 1.62 5.12
N GLN A 10 18.51 0.99 4.00
CA GLN A 10 19.62 1.40 3.14
C GLN A 10 19.14 1.85 1.76
N SER A 11 17.83 1.82 1.52
CA SER A 11 17.19 2.22 0.27
C SER A 11 16.88 3.72 0.27
N PHE A 12 16.36 4.22 -0.86
CA PHE A 12 15.89 5.61 -0.96
C PHE A 12 14.79 5.94 0.07
N LYS A 13 14.11 4.95 0.64
CA LYS A 13 13.09 5.13 1.67
C LYS A 13 13.62 5.69 2.99
N GLN A 14 14.92 5.62 3.24
CA GLN A 14 15.55 6.29 4.39
C GLN A 14 15.43 7.82 4.33
N PHE A 15 15.23 8.36 3.13
CA PHE A 15 15.11 9.80 2.87
C PHE A 15 13.65 10.25 2.67
N ASP A 16 12.68 9.40 2.97
CA ASP A 16 11.27 9.78 2.89
C ASP A 16 11.00 10.96 3.84
N PRO A 17 10.45 12.10 3.37
CA PRO A 17 10.32 13.29 4.18
C PRO A 17 9.29 13.19 5.31
N VAL A 18 8.35 12.24 5.21
CA VAL A 18 7.27 12.06 6.19
C VAL A 18 7.54 10.83 7.07
N THR A 19 7.96 9.72 6.45
CA THR A 19 8.15 8.44 7.12
C THR A 19 9.51 7.83 6.76
N PRO A 20 10.63 8.41 7.23
CA PRO A 20 11.96 7.87 6.94
C PRO A 20 12.10 6.47 7.53
N MET A 21 12.45 5.50 6.69
CA MET A 21 12.58 4.11 7.07
C MET A 21 14.05 3.76 7.34
N LEU A 22 14.46 3.89 8.60
CA LEU A 22 15.85 3.66 9.03
C LEU A 22 16.10 2.21 9.47
N ASN A 23 15.05 1.48 9.84
CA ASN A 23 15.13 0.07 10.25
C ASN A 23 14.48 -0.83 9.20
N SER A 24 15.21 -1.85 8.77
CA SER A 24 14.72 -2.86 7.81
C SER A 24 13.93 -3.99 8.48
N ASN A 25 13.98 -4.11 9.82
CA ASN A 25 13.21 -5.06 10.59
C ASN A 25 11.84 -4.46 10.96
N LEU A 26 10.80 -4.84 10.23
CA LEU A 26 9.45 -4.30 10.45
C LEU A 26 8.81 -4.80 11.75
N VAL A 27 9.26 -5.91 12.32
CA VAL A 27 8.81 -6.36 13.65
C VAL A 27 9.20 -5.32 14.70
N ASP A 28 10.47 -4.88 14.69
CA ASP A 28 10.95 -3.84 15.61
C ASP A 28 10.20 -2.52 15.40
N VAL A 29 10.00 -2.12 14.13
CA VAL A 29 9.31 -0.89 13.78
C VAL A 29 7.87 -0.89 14.31
N LEU A 30 7.15 -2.00 14.15
CA LEU A 30 5.78 -2.11 14.64
C LEU A 30 5.75 -2.25 16.18
N GLN A 31 6.71 -2.95 16.78
CA GLN A 31 6.79 -3.10 18.23
C GLN A 31 6.97 -1.75 18.95
N LEU A 32 7.71 -0.81 18.35
CA LEU A 32 7.87 0.55 18.90
C LEU A 32 6.57 1.39 18.86
N GLN A 33 5.58 0.96 18.10
CA GLN A 33 4.31 1.66 17.89
C GLN A 33 3.12 0.93 18.55
N SER A 34 3.36 -0.19 19.25
CA SER A 34 2.30 -1.01 19.80
C SER A 34 2.66 -1.54 21.19
N ASP A 35 1.68 -1.50 22.11
CA ASP A 35 1.76 -2.16 23.40
C ASP A 35 1.53 -3.67 23.31
N SER A 36 1.03 -4.15 22.19
CA SER A 36 0.84 -5.57 21.92
C SER A 36 2.14 -6.19 21.38
N SER A 37 2.39 -7.45 21.78
CA SER A 37 3.55 -8.20 21.27
C SER A 37 3.47 -8.41 19.75
N VAL A 38 4.57 -8.17 19.06
CA VAL A 38 4.69 -8.32 17.61
C VAL A 38 5.59 -9.52 17.28
N GLY A 39 5.08 -10.42 16.47
CA GLY A 39 5.81 -11.59 15.98
C GLY A 39 6.10 -11.54 14.48
N LEU A 40 6.83 -12.53 14.00
CA LEU A 40 7.17 -12.70 12.61
C LEU A 40 6.58 -14.01 12.07
N ILE A 41 5.82 -13.91 10.99
CA ILE A 41 5.52 -15.03 10.11
C ILE A 41 6.55 -14.99 8.99
N SER A 42 7.64 -15.74 9.16
CA SER A 42 8.74 -15.72 8.19
C SER A 42 8.40 -16.50 6.93
N HIS A 43 9.03 -16.16 5.80
CA HIS A 43 8.98 -16.96 4.57
C HIS A 43 9.25 -18.44 4.84
N GLY A 44 10.30 -18.76 5.64
CA GLY A 44 10.61 -20.15 6.00
C GLY A 44 9.52 -20.86 6.80
N LEU A 45 8.73 -20.15 7.61
CA LEU A 45 7.56 -20.71 8.28
C LEU A 45 6.45 -21.05 7.28
N LEU A 46 6.16 -20.14 6.34
CA LEU A 46 5.16 -20.36 5.28
C LEU A 46 5.52 -21.57 4.42
N GLN A 47 6.80 -21.78 4.12
CA GLN A 47 7.25 -22.94 3.33
C GLN A 47 7.06 -24.30 4.05
N ARG A 48 6.95 -24.30 5.38
CA ARG A 48 6.67 -25.52 6.16
C ARG A 48 5.20 -25.93 6.16
N GLY A 49 4.32 -25.09 5.60
CA GLY A 49 2.91 -25.37 5.41
C GLY A 49 2.01 -24.97 6.58
N ARG A 50 0.71 -25.22 6.40
CA ARG A 50 -0.37 -24.77 7.31
C ARG A 50 -0.20 -25.28 8.74
N GLU A 51 0.12 -26.54 8.94
CA GLU A 51 0.27 -27.13 10.28
C GLU A 51 1.38 -26.44 11.09
N ALA A 52 2.52 -26.13 10.48
CA ALA A 52 3.60 -25.40 11.11
C ALA A 52 3.20 -23.96 11.43
N PHE A 53 2.46 -23.33 10.56
CA PHE A 53 1.90 -21.99 10.76
C PHE A 53 0.92 -21.97 11.94
N GLU A 54 -0.06 -22.85 11.97
CA GLU A 54 -1.06 -22.95 13.04
C GLU A 54 -0.41 -23.28 14.38
N SER A 55 0.56 -24.18 14.41
CA SER A 55 1.34 -24.49 15.62
C SER A 55 2.12 -23.27 16.13
N HIS A 56 2.64 -22.43 15.23
CA HIS A 56 3.38 -21.22 15.60
C HIS A 56 2.47 -20.17 16.26
N ILE A 57 1.30 -19.92 15.72
CA ILE A 57 0.36 -18.91 16.24
C ILE A 57 -0.44 -19.41 17.46
N ALA A 58 -0.53 -20.72 17.68
CA ALA A 58 -1.25 -21.31 18.81
C ALA A 58 -0.43 -21.40 20.09
N GLN A 59 0.87 -21.03 20.07
CA GLN A 59 1.70 -21.09 21.25
C GLN A 59 1.21 -20.13 22.36
N PRO A 60 1.29 -20.50 23.64
CA PRO A 60 0.89 -19.60 24.75
C PRO A 60 1.64 -18.27 24.77
N SER A 61 2.85 -18.24 24.22
CA SER A 61 3.70 -17.06 24.06
C SER A 61 3.53 -16.38 22.69
N ALA A 62 2.52 -16.78 21.90
CA ALA A 62 2.30 -16.20 20.56
C ALA A 62 2.05 -14.70 20.62
N ALA A 63 2.53 -13.99 19.65
CA ALA A 63 2.31 -12.57 19.50
C ALA A 63 0.84 -12.28 19.17
N LYS A 64 0.38 -11.07 19.47
CA LYS A 64 -0.96 -10.60 19.10
C LYS A 64 -1.02 -9.96 17.72
N LEU A 65 0.10 -9.43 17.27
CA LEU A 65 0.28 -8.82 15.95
C LEU A 65 1.40 -9.56 15.23
N TYR A 66 1.30 -9.67 13.92
CA TYR A 66 2.32 -10.32 13.12
C TYR A 66 2.69 -9.49 11.90
N ILE A 67 3.98 -9.40 11.64
CA ILE A 67 4.52 -9.06 10.33
C ILE A 67 4.69 -10.38 9.56
N ALA A 68 4.15 -10.44 8.34
CA ALA A 68 4.32 -11.60 7.47
C ALA A 68 5.26 -11.26 6.32
N ASP A 69 6.31 -12.06 6.14
CA ASP A 69 7.20 -11.96 4.99
C ASP A 69 6.57 -12.63 3.78
N ALA A 70 6.61 -11.96 2.64
CA ALA A 70 6.27 -12.51 1.34
C ALA A 70 7.39 -12.20 0.35
N ALA A 71 7.95 -13.23 -0.27
CA ALA A 71 8.99 -13.10 -1.29
C ALA A 71 8.41 -13.22 -2.70
N ASP A 72 7.30 -13.92 -2.86
CA ASP A 72 6.62 -14.14 -4.14
C ASP A 72 5.10 -14.28 -3.95
N ASP A 73 4.39 -14.48 -5.06
CA ASP A 73 2.94 -14.65 -5.09
C ASP A 73 2.47 -15.91 -4.36
N ASN A 74 3.29 -16.98 -4.31
CA ASN A 74 2.94 -18.20 -3.58
C ASN A 74 2.90 -17.95 -2.06
N ASP A 75 3.78 -17.08 -1.56
CA ASP A 75 3.72 -16.67 -0.16
C ASP A 75 2.46 -15.86 0.14
N LEU A 76 2.09 -14.94 -0.74
CA LEU A 76 0.84 -14.16 -0.62
C LEU A 76 -0.39 -15.05 -0.65
N GLU A 77 -0.40 -16.07 -1.53
CA GLU A 77 -1.47 -17.06 -1.59
C GLU A 77 -1.59 -17.85 -0.29
N ARG A 78 -0.46 -18.32 0.28
CA ARG A 78 -0.44 -19.03 1.58
C ARG A 78 -0.88 -18.12 2.71
N ILE A 79 -0.37 -16.88 2.77
CA ILE A 79 -0.79 -15.91 3.79
C ILE A 79 -2.30 -15.70 3.71
N ALA A 80 -2.83 -15.43 2.53
CA ALA A 80 -4.26 -15.24 2.33
C ALA A 80 -5.06 -16.47 2.78
N GLU A 81 -4.66 -17.66 2.33
CA GLU A 81 -5.34 -18.91 2.66
C GLU A 81 -5.32 -19.23 4.17
N TYR A 82 -4.22 -18.89 4.88
CA TYR A 82 -4.08 -19.18 6.30
C TYR A 82 -4.73 -18.11 7.20
N THR A 83 -4.93 -16.90 6.69
CA THR A 83 -5.40 -15.75 7.48
C THR A 83 -6.75 -15.18 7.01
N LYS A 84 -7.40 -15.81 6.02
CA LYS A 84 -8.68 -15.32 5.46
C LYS A 84 -9.80 -15.15 6.49
N ASP A 85 -9.75 -15.93 7.57
CA ASP A 85 -10.74 -15.90 8.66
C ASP A 85 -10.27 -15.04 9.86
N TRP A 86 -9.14 -14.39 9.74
CA TRP A 86 -8.66 -13.50 10.78
C TRP A 86 -9.50 -12.22 10.86
N PRO A 87 -9.69 -11.66 12.06
CA PRO A 87 -10.53 -10.47 12.24
C PRO A 87 -9.98 -9.23 11.54
N LEU A 88 -8.66 -9.15 11.33
CA LEU A 88 -8.00 -8.05 10.66
C LEU A 88 -6.74 -8.51 9.95
N SER A 89 -6.65 -8.15 8.68
CA SER A 89 -5.43 -8.23 7.88
C SER A 89 -5.22 -6.89 7.17
N THR A 90 -3.98 -6.45 7.11
CA THR A 90 -3.59 -5.24 6.37
C THR A 90 -2.40 -5.57 5.49
N GLY A 91 -2.31 -4.94 4.35
CA GLY A 91 -1.24 -5.15 3.41
C GLY A 91 -1.25 -4.11 2.30
N ALA A 92 -0.19 -4.10 1.50
CA ALA A 92 -0.16 -3.36 0.26
C ALA A 92 -1.07 -4.01 -0.80
N ASP A 93 -1.02 -3.53 -2.01
CA ASP A 93 -1.96 -3.81 -3.10
C ASP A 93 -2.21 -5.30 -3.39
N ALA A 94 -1.21 -6.16 -3.19
CA ALA A 94 -1.27 -7.55 -3.62
C ALA A 94 -2.08 -8.45 -2.68
N LEU A 95 -1.93 -8.35 -1.35
CA LEU A 95 -2.60 -9.25 -0.40
C LEU A 95 -4.13 -9.27 -0.56
N PRO A 96 -4.85 -8.15 -0.72
CA PRO A 96 -6.29 -8.16 -0.93
C PRO A 96 -6.75 -8.97 -2.15
N ILE A 97 -5.92 -9.04 -3.21
CA ILE A 97 -6.23 -9.84 -4.40
C ILE A 97 -6.28 -11.33 -4.04
N PHE A 98 -5.30 -11.81 -3.27
CA PHE A 98 -5.23 -13.22 -2.86
C PHE A 98 -6.29 -13.56 -1.81
N LEU A 99 -6.61 -12.66 -0.88
CA LEU A 99 -7.73 -12.83 0.05
C LEU A 99 -9.06 -12.96 -0.70
N ALA A 100 -9.32 -12.09 -1.69
CA ALA A 100 -10.53 -12.19 -2.50
C ALA A 100 -10.62 -13.51 -3.26
N ARG A 101 -9.50 -14.02 -3.78
CA ARG A 101 -9.43 -15.35 -4.43
C ARG A 101 -9.71 -16.49 -3.45
N ALA A 102 -9.13 -16.42 -2.24
CA ALA A 102 -9.36 -17.44 -1.20
C ALA A 102 -10.84 -17.49 -0.80
N TRP A 103 -11.49 -16.36 -0.57
CA TRP A 103 -12.93 -16.30 -0.28
C TRP A 103 -13.81 -16.75 -1.44
N GLN A 104 -13.42 -16.44 -2.68
CA GLN A 104 -14.14 -16.92 -3.86
C GLN A 104 -14.06 -18.45 -3.98
N ALA A 105 -12.91 -19.05 -3.72
CA ALA A 105 -12.74 -20.50 -3.78
C ALA A 105 -13.68 -21.25 -2.81
N GLU A 106 -14.04 -20.61 -1.70
CA GLU A 106 -15.01 -21.15 -0.72
C GLU A 106 -16.46 -20.70 -0.97
N ASN A 107 -16.73 -20.07 -2.10
CA ASN A 107 -18.06 -19.51 -2.44
C ASN A 107 -18.57 -18.46 -1.42
N GLN A 108 -17.68 -17.85 -0.64
CA GLN A 108 -18.04 -16.80 0.32
C GLN A 108 -18.33 -15.46 -0.38
N VAL A 109 -17.74 -15.23 -1.55
CA VAL A 109 -17.96 -14.04 -2.37
C VAL A 109 -18.09 -14.39 -3.84
N GLU A 110 -19.01 -13.72 -4.53
CA GLU A 110 -19.14 -13.79 -5.97
C GLU A 110 -18.35 -12.63 -6.60
N ILE A 111 -17.32 -12.96 -7.38
CA ILE A 111 -16.61 -11.94 -8.17
C ILE A 111 -17.42 -11.64 -9.41
N LYS A 112 -18.00 -10.46 -9.47
CA LYS A 112 -18.65 -9.96 -10.69
C LYS A 112 -17.59 -9.68 -11.74
N ARG A 113 -17.66 -10.37 -12.88
CA ARG A 113 -16.70 -10.23 -14.00
C ARG A 113 -16.74 -8.84 -14.65
N GLU A 114 -17.85 -8.15 -14.54
CA GLU A 114 -18.01 -6.78 -15.01
C GLU A 114 -18.32 -5.90 -13.78
N PRO A 115 -17.33 -5.25 -13.19
CA PRO A 115 -17.61 -4.26 -12.18
C PRO A 115 -18.35 -3.10 -12.85
N LYS A 116 -19.67 -3.08 -12.72
CA LYS A 116 -20.42 -1.84 -12.98
C LYS A 116 -19.81 -0.81 -12.05
N SER A 117 -19.44 0.34 -12.59
CA SER A 117 -18.98 1.44 -11.77
C SER A 117 -19.98 1.66 -10.64
N LEU A 118 -19.57 1.37 -9.40
CA LEU A 118 -20.37 1.62 -8.21
C LEU A 118 -20.43 3.12 -7.90
N LEU A 119 -19.54 3.88 -8.52
CA LEU A 119 -19.50 5.32 -8.36
C LEU A 119 -20.38 5.97 -9.42
N PRO A 120 -21.29 6.87 -9.03
CA PRO A 120 -22.04 7.66 -10.00
C PRO A 120 -21.06 8.49 -10.85
N ALA A 121 -21.39 8.68 -12.12
CA ALA A 121 -20.66 9.62 -12.95
C ALA A 121 -20.66 10.99 -12.26
N SER A 122 -19.48 11.52 -11.98
CA SER A 122 -19.34 12.86 -11.41
C SER A 122 -19.18 13.85 -12.55
N PRO A 123 -20.16 14.73 -12.77
CA PRO A 123 -20.02 15.78 -13.78
C PRO A 123 -19.00 16.81 -13.26
N GLY A 124 -18.11 17.27 -14.13
CA GLY A 124 -17.15 18.31 -13.80
C GLY A 124 -15.76 18.04 -14.31
N PHE A 125 -14.81 18.78 -13.78
CA PHE A 125 -13.41 18.63 -14.11
C PHE A 125 -12.78 17.51 -13.28
N GLU A 126 -11.86 16.78 -13.90
CA GLU A 126 -11.09 15.75 -13.24
C GLU A 126 -9.72 16.31 -12.81
N ALA A 127 -9.25 15.88 -11.64
CA ALA A 127 -7.94 16.22 -11.15
C ALA A 127 -7.27 14.97 -10.57
N PHE A 128 -5.99 14.80 -10.87
CA PHE A 128 -5.17 13.73 -10.34
C PHE A 128 -4.19 14.31 -9.31
N ILE A 129 -4.15 13.74 -8.13
CA ILE A 129 -3.23 14.14 -7.07
C ILE A 129 -2.26 12.98 -6.82
N ALA A 130 -0.96 13.25 -6.98
CA ALA A 130 0.09 12.26 -6.75
C ALA A 130 1.02 12.75 -5.64
N GLY A 131 1.08 12.02 -4.53
CA GLY A 131 2.02 12.28 -3.43
C GLY A 131 3.28 11.41 -3.48
N SER A 132 3.26 10.33 -4.27
CA SER A 132 4.39 9.40 -4.34
C SER A 132 5.51 9.93 -5.23
N CYS A 133 6.75 9.85 -4.72
CA CYS A 133 7.97 10.09 -5.49
C CYS A 133 8.63 8.78 -6.00
N ALA A 134 7.89 7.67 -6.04
CA ALA A 134 8.37 6.43 -6.63
C ALA A 134 8.64 6.63 -8.14
N SER A 135 9.67 5.97 -8.67
CA SER A 135 10.09 6.14 -10.06
C SER A 135 8.97 5.84 -11.08
N ALA A 136 8.07 4.92 -10.76
CA ALA A 136 6.91 4.62 -11.60
C ALA A 136 5.93 5.81 -11.64
N THR A 137 5.64 6.42 -10.48
CA THR A 137 4.75 7.58 -10.38
C THR A 137 5.34 8.79 -11.11
N LEU A 138 6.64 9.04 -10.93
CA LEU A 138 7.32 10.15 -11.61
C LEU A 138 7.26 10.00 -13.13
N ARG A 139 7.49 8.79 -13.67
CA ARG A 139 7.32 8.53 -15.11
C ARG A 139 5.88 8.74 -15.59
N GLN A 140 4.89 8.34 -14.80
CA GLN A 140 3.48 8.59 -15.13
C GLN A 140 3.18 10.09 -15.18
N ILE A 141 3.74 10.88 -14.26
CA ILE A 141 3.59 12.34 -14.26
C ILE A 141 4.27 12.95 -15.49
N GLU A 142 5.48 12.50 -15.85
CA GLU A 142 6.20 12.96 -17.04
C GLU A 142 5.38 12.70 -18.32
N GLU A 143 4.83 11.51 -18.48
CA GLU A 143 3.95 11.18 -19.61
C GLU A 143 2.64 11.99 -19.61
N PHE A 144 2.08 12.26 -18.44
CA PHE A 144 0.87 13.08 -18.31
C PHE A 144 1.14 14.54 -18.67
N GLU A 145 2.30 15.10 -18.26
CA GLU A 145 2.72 16.49 -18.51
C GLU A 145 2.86 16.81 -20.02
N VAL A 146 3.09 15.77 -20.87
CA VAL A 146 3.15 15.96 -22.32
C VAL A 146 1.83 16.48 -22.92
N ARG A 147 0.70 16.15 -22.28
CA ARG A 147 -0.65 16.43 -22.82
C ARG A 147 -1.51 17.30 -21.90
N HIS A 148 -1.15 17.40 -20.63
CA HIS A 148 -1.96 18.02 -19.62
C HIS A 148 -1.14 18.92 -18.71
N PRO A 149 -1.71 20.02 -18.20
CA PRO A 149 -1.03 20.88 -17.26
C PRO A 149 -0.75 20.15 -15.94
N VAL A 150 0.45 20.32 -15.41
CA VAL A 150 0.88 19.75 -14.13
C VAL A 150 1.33 20.88 -13.22
N PHE A 151 0.82 20.88 -11.98
CA PHE A 151 1.30 21.75 -10.92
C PHE A 151 2.18 20.95 -9.95
N LYS A 152 3.47 21.32 -9.89
CA LYS A 152 4.42 20.69 -8.95
C LYS A 152 4.36 21.44 -7.62
N ILE A 153 3.93 20.75 -6.58
CA ILE A 153 3.81 21.32 -5.23
C ILE A 153 5.19 21.40 -4.59
N ASP A 154 5.60 22.60 -4.20
CA ASP A 154 6.77 22.84 -3.37
C ASP A 154 6.34 22.86 -1.89
N LEU A 155 6.70 21.81 -1.15
CA LEU A 155 6.31 21.66 0.26
C LEU A 155 6.90 22.75 1.15
N LEU A 156 8.13 23.23 0.86
CA LEU A 156 8.76 24.28 1.64
C LEU A 156 8.11 25.65 1.40
N ALA A 157 7.66 25.89 0.19
CA ALA A 157 6.88 27.10 -0.13
C ALA A 157 5.48 27.00 0.47
N ALA A 158 4.84 25.81 0.41
CA ALA A 158 3.52 25.58 1.00
C ALA A 158 3.48 25.80 2.53
N GLU A 159 4.55 25.47 3.22
CA GLU A 159 4.66 25.68 4.68
C GLU A 159 4.75 27.18 5.04
N LYS A 160 5.30 28.00 4.16
CA LYS A 160 5.59 29.42 4.43
C LYS A 160 4.54 30.38 3.89
N ASP A 161 3.78 29.96 2.89
CA ASP A 161 2.77 30.79 2.20
C ASP A 161 1.35 30.37 2.60
N PRO A 162 0.65 31.14 3.45
CA PRO A 162 -0.72 30.83 3.85
C PRO A 162 -1.71 30.82 2.65
N ASP A 163 -1.37 31.47 1.55
CA ASP A 163 -2.19 31.52 0.34
C ASP A 163 -1.85 30.42 -0.67
N TYR A 164 -0.89 29.55 -0.36
CA TYR A 164 -0.39 28.53 -1.29
C TYR A 164 -1.49 27.63 -1.85
N VAL A 165 -2.37 27.10 -0.98
CA VAL A 165 -3.52 26.27 -1.38
C VAL A 165 -4.49 27.07 -2.27
N SER A 166 -4.75 28.34 -1.93
CA SER A 166 -5.59 29.22 -2.74
C SER A 166 -5.00 29.46 -4.13
N ASN A 167 -3.66 29.52 -4.22
CA ASN A 167 -2.95 29.64 -5.50
C ASN A 167 -3.09 28.37 -6.35
N ILE A 168 -2.97 27.19 -5.75
CA ILE A 168 -3.22 25.90 -6.43
C ILE A 168 -4.66 25.84 -6.96
N LEU A 169 -5.64 26.13 -6.12
CA LEU A 169 -7.06 26.12 -6.53
C LEU A 169 -7.35 27.11 -7.66
N ARG A 170 -6.71 28.27 -7.63
CA ARG A 170 -6.83 29.28 -8.70
C ARG A 170 -6.22 28.79 -10.00
N TRP A 171 -5.06 28.13 -9.93
CA TRP A 171 -4.44 27.50 -11.08
C TRP A 171 -5.32 26.39 -11.64
N ALA A 172 -5.79 25.44 -10.81
CA ALA A 172 -6.63 24.33 -11.23
C ALA A 172 -7.94 24.78 -11.90
N LYS A 173 -8.52 25.91 -11.48
CA LYS A 173 -9.71 26.49 -12.12
C LYS A 173 -9.43 27.12 -13.49
N ARG A 174 -8.20 27.55 -13.76
CA ARG A 174 -7.81 28.14 -15.06
C ARG A 174 -7.42 27.09 -16.09
N GLU A 175 -6.97 25.94 -15.62
CA GLU A 175 -6.46 24.84 -16.45
C GLU A 175 -7.41 23.63 -16.36
N PRO A 176 -8.68 23.78 -16.79
CA PRO A 176 -9.62 22.68 -16.68
C PRO A 176 -9.22 21.55 -17.64
N VAL A 177 -8.96 20.37 -17.10
CA VAL A 177 -8.78 19.16 -17.90
C VAL A 177 -10.17 18.56 -18.12
N SER A 178 -10.69 18.69 -19.34
CA SER A 178 -11.97 18.07 -19.74
C SER A 178 -11.64 16.82 -20.56
N TYR A 179 -12.03 15.67 -20.07
CA TYR A 179 -12.11 14.46 -20.88
C TYR A 179 -13.55 14.27 -21.35
N THR A 180 -13.74 14.40 -22.65
CA THR A 180 -14.93 13.84 -23.32
C THR A 180 -14.55 12.45 -23.82
N HIS A 181 -15.21 11.45 -23.31
CA HIS A 181 -15.22 10.10 -23.86
C HIS A 181 -16.16 10.04 -25.05
#